data_aa2d39d1e3f32c180565061aad509320
#
_entry.id   aa2d39d1e3f32c180565061aad509320
#
_cell.length_a   1.000
_cell.length_b   1.000
_cell.length_c   1.000
_cell.angle_alpha   90.00
_cell.angle_beta   90.00
_cell.angle_gamma   90.00
#
_symmetry.space_group_name_H-M   'P 1'
#
loop_
_entity.id
_entity.type
_entity.pdbx_description
1 polymer ?
#
loop_
_entity_poly.entity_id
_entity_poly.type
_entity_poly.pdbx_seq_one_letter_code
_entity_poly.pdbx_strand_id
1 'polypeptide(L)'
;IVQLMSEKQRNQPLRSDKKLFWGRTFVISFSCYTALLFGISFMSDELMAISVSFISLPMLLCVFSFYKWLYAFISFMRLSQADALYQGNRLYRIAQITTGSKTSANMNTIFCVCIFFSAGSFAFGTLLFNSGIHIFERAKQQWMGFLQISICIIFMIIYFSVITLLQIVDLKREIRNIRLLYHMGKNRSELKKLLYTQTLVRLFLPTLMSFVALLTAAPFINYKLNLILPTSMCNLTIKAISSFIICFFALYLCYFYVICMVNTHYIKSSTK
;
A
#
# COMPACT_ATOMS: atom_id res chain seq x y z
N ILE A 1 26.52 -17.04 15.93
CA ILE A 1 26.80 -17.20 14.50
C ILE A 1 25.47 -17.36 13.73
N VAL A 2 24.59 -18.30 14.10
CA VAL A 2 23.27 -18.50 13.41
C VAL A 2 22.41 -17.23 13.43
N GLN A 3 22.33 -16.50 14.55
CA GLN A 3 21.62 -15.23 14.64
C GLN A 3 22.23 -14.14 13.73
N LEU A 4 23.57 -14.05 13.67
CA LEU A 4 24.26 -13.12 12.76
C LEU A 4 24.04 -13.46 11.28
N MET A 5 23.98 -14.76 10.92
CA MET A 5 23.64 -15.18 9.56
C MET A 5 22.19 -14.89 9.20
N SER A 6 21.24 -15.10 10.13
CA SER A 6 19.83 -14.78 9.90
C SER A 6 19.58 -13.27 9.72
N GLU A 7 20.26 -12.42 10.50
CA GLU A 7 20.22 -10.97 10.33
C GLU A 7 20.86 -10.54 9.00
N LYS A 8 21.94 -11.18 8.55
CA LYS A 8 22.58 -10.91 7.28
C LYS A 8 21.69 -11.25 6.10
N GLN A 9 20.96 -12.37 6.13
CA GLN A 9 19.99 -12.74 5.10
C GLN A 9 18.76 -11.80 5.09
N ARG A 10 18.29 -11.37 6.26
CA ARG A 10 17.16 -10.46 6.39
C ARG A 10 17.45 -9.05 5.87
N ASN A 11 18.71 -8.64 5.86
CA ASN A 11 19.16 -7.30 5.49
C ASN A 11 19.74 -7.21 4.07
N GLN A 12 19.63 -8.26 3.26
CA GLN A 12 20.14 -8.19 1.89
C GLN A 12 19.38 -7.16 1.07
N PRO A 13 20.07 -6.15 0.48
CA PRO A 13 19.45 -5.25 -0.46
C PRO A 13 19.04 -6.01 -1.73
N LEU A 14 17.98 -5.55 -2.39
CA LEU A 14 17.65 -6.05 -3.72
C LEU A 14 18.80 -5.73 -4.68
N ARG A 15 19.25 -6.73 -5.43
CA ARG A 15 20.30 -6.56 -6.46
C ARG A 15 19.87 -5.54 -7.50
N SER A 16 20.69 -4.53 -7.70
CA SER A 16 20.50 -3.48 -8.72
C SER A 16 20.42 -4.05 -10.15
N ASP A 17 21.09 -5.18 -10.40
CA ASP A 17 21.17 -5.84 -11.70
C ASP A 17 19.80 -6.30 -12.23
N LYS A 18 18.83 -6.54 -11.33
CA LYS A 18 17.47 -6.96 -11.68
C LYS A 18 16.50 -5.81 -11.94
N LYS A 19 16.96 -4.55 -11.94
CA LYS A 19 16.10 -3.36 -12.15
C LYS A 19 15.34 -3.43 -13.47
N LEU A 20 16.01 -3.74 -14.57
CA LEU A 20 15.40 -3.83 -15.90
C LEU A 20 14.40 -4.98 -15.99
N PHE A 21 14.71 -6.12 -15.39
CA PHE A 21 13.79 -7.26 -15.34
C PHE A 21 12.49 -6.90 -14.65
N TRP A 22 12.56 -6.38 -13.42
CA TRP A 22 11.37 -6.00 -12.67
C TRP A 22 10.60 -4.83 -13.29
N GLY A 23 11.31 -3.90 -13.95
CA GLY A 23 10.68 -2.81 -14.69
C GLY A 23 9.87 -3.31 -15.89
N ARG A 24 10.43 -4.23 -16.68
CA ARG A 24 9.72 -4.86 -17.81
C ARG A 24 8.52 -5.67 -17.32
N THR A 25 8.69 -6.46 -16.27
CA THR A 25 7.59 -7.25 -15.68
C THR A 25 6.46 -6.34 -15.17
N PHE A 26 6.78 -5.21 -14.56
CA PHE A 26 5.81 -4.23 -14.13
C PHE A 26 5.02 -3.65 -15.31
N VAL A 27 5.69 -3.19 -16.36
CA VAL A 27 5.02 -2.62 -17.53
C VAL A 27 4.12 -3.64 -18.21
N ILE A 28 4.57 -4.88 -18.38
CA ILE A 28 3.78 -5.95 -19.00
C ILE A 28 2.57 -6.28 -18.14
N SER A 29 2.72 -6.45 -16.83
CA SER A 29 1.62 -6.78 -15.94
C SER A 29 0.62 -5.63 -15.77
N PHE A 30 1.09 -4.38 -15.78
CA PHE A 30 0.22 -3.20 -15.77
C PHE A 30 -0.58 -3.07 -17.08
N SER A 31 0.07 -3.27 -18.24
CA SER A 31 -0.61 -3.29 -19.53
C SER A 31 -1.63 -4.42 -19.64
N CYS A 32 -1.31 -5.60 -19.11
CA CYS A 32 -2.25 -6.72 -19.06
C CYS A 32 -3.45 -6.41 -18.14
N TYR A 33 -3.20 -5.82 -16.97
CA TYR A 33 -4.26 -5.38 -16.05
C TYR A 33 -5.18 -4.34 -16.68
N THR A 34 -4.64 -3.30 -17.32
CA THR A 34 -5.46 -2.27 -18.00
C THR A 34 -6.20 -2.81 -19.22
N ALA A 35 -5.59 -3.72 -19.99
CA ALA A 35 -6.23 -4.37 -21.11
C ALA A 35 -7.41 -5.26 -20.68
N LEU A 36 -7.29 -5.99 -19.57
CA LEU A 36 -8.38 -6.77 -19.00
C LEU A 36 -9.52 -5.88 -18.48
N LEU A 37 -9.20 -4.78 -17.80
CA LEU A 37 -10.20 -3.80 -17.36
C LEU A 37 -10.97 -3.21 -18.55
N PHE A 38 -10.26 -2.87 -19.63
CA PHE A 38 -10.87 -2.39 -20.86
C PHE A 38 -11.74 -3.48 -21.50
N GLY A 39 -11.26 -4.72 -21.56
CA GLY A 39 -12.00 -5.87 -22.10
C GLY A 39 -13.32 -6.10 -21.38
N ILE A 40 -13.39 -5.96 -20.06
CA ILE A 40 -14.63 -6.11 -19.28
C ILE A 40 -15.71 -5.12 -19.72
N SER A 41 -15.32 -3.92 -20.14
CA SER A 41 -16.29 -2.91 -20.59
C SER A 41 -17.10 -3.37 -21.81
N PHE A 42 -16.58 -4.32 -22.61
CA PHE A 42 -17.20 -4.83 -23.83
C PHE A 42 -17.72 -6.28 -23.71
N MET A 43 -17.45 -6.97 -22.60
CA MET A 43 -17.89 -8.35 -22.40
C MET A 43 -19.37 -8.44 -22.05
N SER A 44 -19.98 -9.61 -22.38
CA SER A 44 -21.32 -9.97 -21.92
C SER A 44 -21.35 -10.14 -20.39
N ASP A 45 -22.53 -9.98 -19.79
CA ASP A 45 -22.67 -9.97 -18.33
C ASP A 45 -22.32 -11.31 -17.67
N GLU A 46 -22.55 -12.44 -18.36
CA GLU A 46 -22.17 -13.78 -17.88
C GLU A 46 -20.66 -13.96 -17.79
N LEU A 47 -19.92 -13.48 -18.79
CA LEU A 47 -18.45 -13.56 -18.81
C LEU A 47 -17.82 -12.57 -17.85
N MET A 48 -18.52 -11.52 -17.47
CA MET A 48 -18.01 -10.50 -16.53
C MET A 48 -17.65 -11.10 -15.18
N ALA A 49 -18.50 -11.94 -14.60
CA ALA A 49 -18.26 -12.55 -13.28
C ALA A 49 -16.97 -13.39 -13.24
N ILE A 50 -16.71 -14.13 -14.32
CA ILE A 50 -15.50 -14.94 -14.48
C ILE A 50 -14.28 -14.03 -14.67
N SER A 51 -14.40 -13.00 -15.52
CA SER A 51 -13.31 -12.09 -15.85
C SER A 51 -12.82 -11.26 -14.64
N VAL A 52 -13.75 -10.82 -13.77
CA VAL A 52 -13.42 -10.08 -12.54
C VAL A 52 -12.52 -10.91 -11.62
N SER A 53 -12.74 -12.22 -11.54
CA SER A 53 -11.89 -13.12 -10.74
C SER A 53 -10.47 -13.21 -11.32
N PHE A 54 -10.33 -13.22 -12.63
CA PHE A 54 -9.03 -13.29 -13.32
C PHE A 54 -8.23 -11.98 -13.24
N ILE A 55 -8.86 -10.81 -13.06
CA ILE A 55 -8.17 -9.52 -12.91
C ILE A 55 -7.30 -9.48 -11.66
N SER A 56 -7.66 -10.20 -10.62
CA SER A 56 -6.89 -10.22 -9.37
C SER A 56 -5.45 -10.68 -9.59
N LEU A 57 -5.21 -11.60 -10.51
CA LEU A 57 -3.92 -12.20 -10.76
C LEU A 57 -2.91 -11.23 -11.42
N PRO A 58 -3.19 -10.55 -12.55
CA PRO A 58 -2.31 -9.53 -13.11
C PRO A 58 -2.19 -8.30 -12.19
N MET A 59 -3.22 -7.96 -11.42
CA MET A 59 -3.12 -6.91 -10.40
C MET A 59 -2.08 -7.27 -9.34
N LEU A 60 -2.11 -8.47 -8.78
CA LEU A 60 -1.13 -8.94 -7.80
C LEU A 60 0.29 -8.93 -8.37
N LEU A 61 0.48 -9.41 -9.61
CA LEU A 61 1.77 -9.38 -10.29
C LEU A 61 2.24 -7.95 -10.54
N CYS A 62 1.34 -7.05 -10.91
CA CYS A 62 1.63 -5.63 -11.12
C CYS A 62 2.16 -4.98 -9.83
N VAL A 63 1.44 -5.15 -8.72
CA VAL A 63 1.81 -4.60 -7.41
C VAL A 63 3.15 -5.17 -6.92
N PHE A 64 3.31 -6.48 -7.02
CA PHE A 64 4.53 -7.16 -6.60
C PHE A 64 5.76 -6.70 -7.43
N SER A 65 5.63 -6.63 -8.75
CA SER A 65 6.70 -6.20 -9.64
C SER A 65 7.03 -4.71 -9.47
N PHE A 66 6.02 -3.86 -9.21
CA PHE A 66 6.22 -2.46 -8.90
C PHE A 66 7.11 -2.25 -7.66
N TYR A 67 6.80 -2.89 -6.53
CA TYR A 67 7.62 -2.72 -5.33
C TYR A 67 9.02 -3.31 -5.50
N LYS A 68 9.16 -4.45 -6.19
CA LYS A 68 10.50 -5.00 -6.53
C LYS A 68 11.30 -4.05 -7.41
N TRP A 69 10.67 -3.47 -8.43
CA TRP A 69 11.31 -2.49 -9.29
C TRP A 69 11.69 -1.22 -8.53
N LEU A 70 10.78 -0.69 -7.71
CA LEU A 70 11.00 0.53 -6.93
C LEU A 70 12.22 0.40 -6.01
N TYR A 71 12.30 -0.68 -5.26
CA TYR A 71 13.43 -0.91 -4.36
C TYR A 71 14.75 -1.20 -5.11
N ALA A 72 14.69 -1.90 -6.23
CA ALA A 72 15.85 -2.11 -7.10
C ALA A 72 16.33 -0.78 -7.72
N PHE A 73 15.39 0.10 -8.10
CA PHE A 73 15.68 1.44 -8.60
C PHE A 73 16.33 2.34 -7.55
N ILE A 74 15.82 2.36 -6.33
CA ILE A 74 16.41 3.11 -5.21
C ILE A 74 17.82 2.58 -4.89
N SER A 75 18.01 1.25 -4.90
CA SER A 75 19.34 0.65 -4.73
C SER A 75 20.32 1.04 -5.85
N PHE A 76 19.84 1.11 -7.09
CA PHE A 76 20.63 1.59 -8.23
C PHE A 76 21.00 3.07 -8.08
N MET A 77 20.06 3.94 -7.73
CA MET A 77 20.36 5.36 -7.51
C MET A 77 21.41 5.57 -6.41
N ARG A 78 21.37 4.74 -5.35
CA ARG A 78 22.38 4.77 -4.29
C ARG A 78 23.80 4.48 -4.82
N LEU A 79 23.93 3.57 -5.77
CA LEU A 79 25.23 3.21 -6.36
C LEU A 79 25.71 4.21 -7.41
N SER A 80 24.76 4.77 -8.19
CA SER A 80 25.09 5.65 -9.34
C SER A 80 25.39 7.09 -8.94
N GLN A 81 24.83 7.59 -7.83
CA GLN A 81 24.94 9.01 -7.41
C GLN A 81 25.64 9.14 -6.06
N ALA A 82 26.76 8.41 -5.88
CA ALA A 82 27.48 8.39 -4.60
C ALA A 82 27.85 9.80 -4.13
N ASP A 83 28.39 10.66 -4.99
CA ASP A 83 28.87 12.00 -4.61
C ASP A 83 27.74 12.95 -4.17
N ALA A 84 26.58 12.92 -4.84
CA ALA A 84 25.43 13.73 -4.46
C ALA A 84 24.76 13.23 -3.16
N LEU A 85 24.95 11.97 -2.79
CA LEU A 85 24.40 11.35 -1.59
C LEU A 85 25.17 11.68 -0.32
N TYR A 86 26.47 11.96 -0.44
CA TYR A 86 27.30 12.34 0.71
C TYR A 86 26.96 13.73 1.28
N GLN A 87 26.14 14.52 0.59
CA GLN A 87 25.69 15.83 1.07
C GLN A 87 24.56 15.69 2.10
N GLY A 88 24.84 15.96 3.35
CA GLY A 88 23.86 16.02 4.44
C GLY A 88 23.24 14.66 4.83
N ASN A 89 21.93 14.63 5.09
CA ASN A 89 21.21 13.47 5.62
C ASN A 89 20.66 12.52 4.53
N ARG A 90 20.96 12.77 3.24
CA ARG A 90 20.39 12.02 2.11
C ARG A 90 20.85 10.58 2.09
N LEU A 91 22.15 10.35 2.30
CA LEU A 91 22.73 9.00 2.36
C LEU A 91 22.07 8.14 3.42
N TYR A 92 21.88 8.69 4.62
CA TYR A 92 21.27 7.97 5.73
C TYR A 92 19.82 7.55 5.41
N ARG A 93 19.02 8.45 4.83
CA ARG A 93 17.63 8.17 4.43
C ARG A 93 17.55 7.06 3.40
N ILE A 94 18.37 7.13 2.36
CA ILE A 94 18.37 6.13 1.29
C ILE A 94 18.93 4.79 1.78
N ALA A 95 19.99 4.81 2.58
CA ALA A 95 20.55 3.61 3.19
C ALA A 95 19.50 2.88 4.04
N GLN A 96 18.70 3.62 4.79
CA GLN A 96 17.67 3.06 5.66
C GLN A 96 16.49 2.46 4.88
N ILE A 97 16.07 3.10 3.77
CA ILE A 97 15.04 2.55 2.87
C ILE A 97 15.54 1.28 2.17
N THR A 98 16.81 1.24 1.79
CA THR A 98 17.38 0.07 1.09
C THR A 98 17.69 -1.10 2.03
N THR A 99 17.90 -0.84 3.31
CA THR A 99 18.13 -1.89 4.31
C THR A 99 16.84 -2.71 4.50
N GLY A 100 16.90 -4.03 4.19
CA GLY A 100 15.73 -4.90 4.26
C GLY A 100 14.73 -4.74 3.11
N SER A 101 15.13 -4.14 2.00
CA SER A 101 14.28 -3.82 0.85
C SER A 101 13.51 -5.03 0.29
N LYS A 102 14.08 -6.24 0.33
CA LYS A 102 13.40 -7.48 -0.10
C LYS A 102 12.18 -7.79 0.76
N THR A 103 12.31 -7.71 2.07
CA THR A 103 11.22 -7.95 3.02
C THR A 103 10.19 -6.82 2.94
N SER A 104 10.64 -5.57 2.86
CA SER A 104 9.77 -4.39 2.73
C SER A 104 8.95 -4.43 1.43
N ALA A 105 9.52 -4.87 0.31
CA ALA A 105 8.79 -5.04 -0.94
C ALA A 105 7.64 -6.05 -0.81
N ASN A 106 7.90 -7.20 -0.18
CA ASN A 106 6.88 -8.21 0.03
C ASN A 106 5.77 -7.72 0.97
N MET A 107 6.14 -7.04 2.07
CA MET A 107 5.17 -6.48 3.02
C MET A 107 4.32 -5.39 2.39
N ASN A 108 4.91 -4.47 1.60
CA ASN A 108 4.15 -3.45 0.90
C ASN A 108 3.17 -4.04 -0.13
N THR A 109 3.52 -5.17 -0.74
CA THR A 109 2.59 -5.91 -1.62
C THR A 109 1.39 -6.42 -0.83
N ILE A 110 1.60 -7.03 0.33
CA ILE A 110 0.52 -7.53 1.20
C ILE A 110 -0.38 -6.37 1.64
N PHE A 111 0.20 -5.24 2.06
CA PHE A 111 -0.56 -4.05 2.45
C PHE A 111 -1.40 -3.48 1.31
N CYS A 112 -0.83 -3.41 0.11
CA CYS A 112 -1.57 -2.95 -1.07
C CYS A 112 -2.77 -3.85 -1.37
N VAL A 113 -2.58 -5.16 -1.26
CA VAL A 113 -3.65 -6.15 -1.45
C VAL A 113 -4.76 -5.98 -0.42
N CYS A 114 -4.41 -5.81 0.86
CA CYS A 114 -5.40 -5.58 1.92
C CYS A 114 -6.26 -4.33 1.65
N ILE A 115 -5.64 -3.23 1.24
CA ILE A 115 -6.37 -1.98 0.91
C ILE A 115 -7.27 -2.19 -0.30
N PHE A 116 -6.78 -2.87 -1.34
CA PHE A 116 -7.55 -3.11 -2.56
C PHE A 116 -8.78 -3.97 -2.29
N PHE A 117 -8.63 -5.08 -1.56
CA PHE A 117 -9.75 -5.93 -1.18
C PHE A 117 -10.72 -5.23 -0.23
N SER A 118 -10.22 -4.43 0.71
CA SER A 118 -11.05 -3.63 1.60
C SER A 118 -11.92 -2.63 0.80
N ALA A 119 -11.31 -1.91 -0.15
CA ALA A 119 -12.04 -0.97 -1.01
C ALA A 119 -13.06 -1.66 -1.91
N GLY A 120 -12.71 -2.81 -2.48
CA GLY A 120 -13.60 -3.62 -3.30
C GLY A 120 -14.80 -4.12 -2.50
N SER A 121 -14.57 -4.66 -1.31
CA SER A 121 -15.63 -5.12 -0.40
C SER A 121 -16.53 -3.97 0.05
N PHE A 122 -15.96 -2.80 0.34
CA PHE A 122 -16.74 -1.60 0.68
C PHE A 122 -17.62 -1.14 -0.50
N ALA A 123 -17.04 -1.05 -1.70
CA ALA A 123 -17.78 -0.63 -2.88
C ALA A 123 -18.92 -1.61 -3.22
N PHE A 124 -18.66 -2.93 -3.15
CA PHE A 124 -19.67 -3.94 -3.37
C PHE A 124 -20.75 -3.94 -2.28
N GLY A 125 -20.37 -3.79 -1.01
CA GLY A 125 -21.29 -3.65 0.11
C GLY A 125 -22.24 -2.45 -0.05
N THR A 126 -21.73 -1.29 -0.43
CA THR A 126 -22.54 -0.08 -0.68
C THR A 126 -23.48 -0.24 -1.87
N LEU A 127 -23.07 -0.96 -2.91
CA LEU A 127 -23.94 -1.32 -4.04
C LEU A 127 -25.12 -2.17 -3.58
N LEU A 128 -24.88 -3.17 -2.73
CA LEU A 128 -25.93 -4.06 -2.23
C LEU A 128 -26.92 -3.37 -1.27
N PHE A 129 -26.44 -2.35 -0.52
CA PHE A 129 -27.35 -1.56 0.35
C PHE A 129 -28.24 -0.60 -0.41
N ASN A 130 -27.94 -0.32 -1.67
CA ASN A 130 -28.73 0.62 -2.43
C ASN A 130 -30.09 0.01 -2.83
N SER A 131 -31.17 0.64 -2.39
CA SER A 131 -32.55 0.15 -2.54
C SER A 131 -33.07 0.07 -3.98
N GLY A 132 -32.35 0.68 -4.92
CA GLY A 132 -32.74 0.66 -6.34
C GLY A 132 -32.21 -0.52 -7.13
N ILE A 133 -31.41 -1.39 -6.54
CA ILE A 133 -30.87 -2.58 -7.18
C ILE A 133 -31.51 -3.81 -6.55
N HIS A 134 -32.28 -4.55 -7.34
CA HIS A 134 -32.93 -5.79 -6.92
C HIS A 134 -32.24 -6.99 -7.60
N ILE A 135 -31.07 -7.40 -7.06
CA ILE A 135 -30.36 -8.61 -7.53
C ILE A 135 -30.91 -9.85 -6.82
N PHE A 136 -31.27 -9.70 -5.57
CA PHE A 136 -31.79 -10.77 -4.71
C PHE A 136 -32.98 -10.26 -3.90
N GLU A 137 -33.66 -11.18 -3.22
CA GLU A 137 -34.65 -10.87 -2.21
C GLU A 137 -34.10 -9.85 -1.18
N ARG A 138 -34.83 -8.80 -0.87
CA ARG A 138 -34.34 -7.63 -0.12
C ARG A 138 -33.61 -7.99 1.19
N ALA A 139 -34.11 -8.96 1.93
CA ALA A 139 -33.51 -9.40 3.18
C ALA A 139 -32.14 -10.05 2.94
N LYS A 140 -32.02 -10.93 1.94
CA LYS A 140 -30.77 -11.59 1.56
C LYS A 140 -29.74 -10.58 1.05
N GLN A 141 -30.18 -9.61 0.26
CA GLN A 141 -29.31 -8.56 -0.27
C GLN A 141 -28.71 -7.69 0.85
N GLN A 142 -29.50 -7.30 1.83
CA GLN A 142 -29.02 -6.54 3.00
C GLN A 142 -28.00 -7.33 3.82
N TRP A 143 -28.26 -8.63 4.06
CA TRP A 143 -27.31 -9.50 4.74
C TRP A 143 -25.97 -9.63 4.00
N MET A 144 -26.01 -9.81 2.68
CA MET A 144 -24.80 -9.86 1.86
C MET A 144 -24.04 -8.52 1.89
N GLY A 145 -24.74 -7.40 1.86
CA GLY A 145 -24.14 -6.07 2.02
C GLY A 145 -23.44 -5.90 3.38
N PHE A 146 -24.09 -6.35 4.45
CA PHE A 146 -23.52 -6.34 5.80
C PHE A 146 -22.24 -7.21 5.89
N LEU A 147 -22.27 -8.42 5.31
CA LEU A 147 -21.10 -9.30 5.24
C LEU A 147 -19.93 -8.63 4.51
N GLN A 148 -20.19 -7.96 3.40
CA GLN A 148 -19.14 -7.28 2.62
C GLN A 148 -18.51 -6.12 3.40
N ILE A 149 -19.31 -5.32 4.11
CA ILE A 149 -18.77 -4.26 4.96
C ILE A 149 -17.99 -4.85 6.15
N SER A 150 -18.44 -5.96 6.72
CA SER A 150 -17.69 -6.66 7.77
C SER A 150 -16.33 -7.15 7.28
N ILE A 151 -16.27 -7.69 6.06
CA ILE A 151 -15.02 -8.10 5.42
C ILE A 151 -14.09 -6.89 5.22
N CYS A 152 -14.62 -5.75 4.76
CA CYS A 152 -13.87 -4.51 4.66
C CYS A 152 -13.23 -4.11 6.00
N ILE A 153 -13.99 -4.13 7.08
CA ILE A 153 -13.51 -3.79 8.43
C ILE A 153 -12.42 -4.77 8.89
N ILE A 154 -12.59 -6.07 8.64
CA ILE A 154 -11.58 -7.08 8.99
C ILE A 154 -10.26 -6.82 8.26
N PHE A 155 -10.29 -6.57 6.94
CA PHE A 155 -9.08 -6.25 6.18
C PHE A 155 -8.40 -4.96 6.68
N MET A 156 -9.18 -3.95 7.08
CA MET A 156 -8.66 -2.71 7.66
C MET A 156 -7.98 -2.96 9.02
N ILE A 157 -8.59 -3.77 9.88
CA ILE A 157 -7.99 -4.15 11.18
C ILE A 157 -6.68 -4.91 10.97
N ILE A 158 -6.65 -5.88 10.05
CA ILE A 158 -5.44 -6.63 9.70
C ILE A 158 -4.36 -5.67 9.19
N TYR A 159 -4.71 -4.77 8.28
CA TYR A 159 -3.77 -3.78 7.74
C TYR A 159 -3.13 -2.93 8.84
N PHE A 160 -3.95 -2.29 9.70
CA PHE A 160 -3.43 -1.44 10.78
C PHE A 160 -2.67 -2.23 11.85
N SER A 161 -3.08 -3.46 12.16
CA SER A 161 -2.37 -4.33 13.12
C SER A 161 -0.98 -4.69 12.61
N VAL A 162 -0.86 -5.15 11.39
CA VAL A 162 0.42 -5.59 10.83
C VAL A 162 1.37 -4.40 10.63
N ILE A 163 0.87 -3.24 10.16
CA ILE A 163 1.71 -2.05 10.00
C ILE A 163 2.18 -1.52 11.36
N THR A 164 1.36 -1.61 12.40
CA THR A 164 1.74 -1.25 13.77
C THR A 164 2.86 -2.15 14.30
N LEU A 165 2.75 -3.45 14.12
CA LEU A 165 3.80 -4.39 14.52
C LEU A 165 5.12 -4.10 13.82
N LEU A 166 5.09 -3.83 12.51
CA LEU A 166 6.28 -3.46 11.75
C LEU A 166 6.90 -2.16 12.25
N GLN A 167 6.07 -1.14 12.53
CA GLN A 167 6.55 0.14 13.05
C GLN A 167 7.23 -0.01 14.43
N ILE A 168 6.68 -0.84 15.33
CA ILE A 168 7.26 -1.10 16.64
C ILE A 168 8.62 -1.82 16.50
N VAL A 169 8.69 -2.83 15.64
CA VAL A 169 9.94 -3.57 15.40
C VAL A 169 11.02 -2.67 14.82
N ASP A 170 10.65 -1.85 13.84
CA ASP A 170 11.56 -0.90 13.21
C ASP A 170 12.00 0.19 14.18
N LEU A 171 11.09 0.72 14.99
CA LEU A 171 11.41 1.72 16.02
C LEU A 171 12.45 1.22 17.01
N LYS A 172 12.30 -0.01 17.52
CA LYS A 172 13.30 -0.62 18.43
C LYS A 172 14.68 -0.69 17.80
N ARG A 173 14.76 -0.99 16.51
CA ARG A 173 16.03 -1.03 15.78
C ARG A 173 16.61 0.36 15.56
N GLU A 174 15.78 1.34 15.28
CA GLU A 174 16.18 2.71 15.01
C GLU A 174 16.64 3.48 16.24
N ILE A 175 16.09 3.18 17.42
CA ILE A 175 16.51 3.81 18.69
C ILE A 175 18.00 3.66 18.89
N ARG A 176 18.60 2.51 18.56
CA ARG A 176 20.05 2.31 18.65
C ARG A 176 20.81 3.27 17.73
N ASN A 177 20.37 3.39 16.49
CA ASN A 177 21.00 4.28 15.50
C ASN A 177 20.81 5.75 15.86
N ILE A 178 19.66 6.12 16.40
CA ILE A 178 19.36 7.49 16.86
C ILE A 178 20.26 7.87 18.03
N ARG A 179 20.46 6.96 18.98
CA ARG A 179 21.36 7.19 20.11
C ARG A 179 22.81 7.41 19.63
N LEU A 180 23.29 6.61 18.69
CA LEU A 180 24.61 6.82 18.07
C LEU A 180 24.71 8.17 17.36
N LEU A 181 23.70 8.56 16.59
CA LEU A 181 23.68 9.87 15.91
C LEU A 181 23.65 11.03 16.90
N TYR A 182 22.96 10.87 18.04
CA TYR A 182 22.93 11.87 19.10
C TYR A 182 24.32 12.03 19.75
N HIS A 183 25.00 10.92 20.05
CA HIS A 183 26.39 10.97 20.59
C HIS A 183 27.40 11.52 19.57
N MET A 184 27.13 11.43 18.28
CA MET A 184 27.92 12.07 17.22
C MET A 184 27.63 13.59 17.07
N GLY A 185 26.82 14.19 17.96
CA GLY A 185 26.57 15.64 17.99
C GLY A 185 25.38 16.11 17.15
N LYS A 186 24.52 15.19 16.63
CA LYS A 186 23.32 15.61 15.92
C LYS A 186 22.26 16.20 16.85
N ASN A 187 21.68 17.35 16.42
CA ASN A 187 20.66 18.04 17.18
C ASN A 187 19.35 17.21 17.25
N ARG A 188 18.67 17.24 18.42
CA ARG A 188 17.37 16.57 18.65
C ARG A 188 16.31 16.96 17.62
N SER A 189 16.29 18.19 17.15
CA SER A 189 15.36 18.67 16.11
C SER A 189 15.55 17.95 14.78
N GLU A 190 16.80 17.76 14.36
CA GLU A 190 17.16 17.04 13.14
C GLU A 190 16.79 15.55 13.21
N LEU A 191 17.04 14.93 14.36
CA LEU A 191 16.67 13.53 14.61
C LEU A 191 15.16 13.31 14.53
N LYS A 192 14.37 14.22 15.11
CA LYS A 192 12.91 14.18 14.99
C LYS A 192 12.48 14.30 13.52
N LYS A 193 12.99 15.30 12.79
CA LYS A 193 12.65 15.50 11.37
C LYS A 193 12.99 14.27 10.53
N LEU A 194 14.10 13.61 10.84
CA LEU A 194 14.54 12.40 10.16
C LEU A 194 13.57 11.24 10.40
N LEU A 195 13.17 11.00 11.66
CA LEU A 195 12.16 9.98 12.00
C LEU A 195 10.79 10.26 11.38
N TYR A 196 10.31 11.51 11.45
CA TYR A 196 9.05 11.88 10.82
C TYR A 196 9.03 11.57 9.32
N THR A 197 10.07 12.00 8.60
CA THR A 197 10.19 11.75 7.16
C THR A 197 10.21 10.26 6.85
N GLN A 198 10.92 9.49 7.66
CA GLN A 198 11.03 8.04 7.49
C GLN A 198 9.70 7.33 7.76
N THR A 199 9.02 7.67 8.85
CA THR A 199 7.69 7.12 9.18
C THR A 199 6.70 7.45 8.07
N LEU A 200 6.72 8.70 7.56
CA LEU A 200 5.85 9.11 6.47
C LEU A 200 6.10 8.29 5.20
N VAL A 201 7.35 8.13 4.78
CA VAL A 201 7.69 7.36 3.57
C VAL A 201 7.24 5.90 3.73
N ARG A 202 7.49 5.27 4.87
CA ARG A 202 7.11 3.87 5.12
C ARG A 202 5.61 3.66 5.14
N LEU A 203 4.86 4.62 5.66
CA LEU A 203 3.41 4.56 5.69
C LEU A 203 2.82 4.86 4.31
N PHE A 204 3.31 5.87 3.62
CA PHE A 204 2.74 6.32 2.35
C PHE A 204 3.05 5.38 1.17
N LEU A 205 4.18 4.70 1.21
CA LEU A 205 4.62 3.84 0.11
C LEU A 205 3.61 2.72 -0.23
N PRO A 206 3.09 1.92 0.73
CA PRO A 206 2.14 0.86 0.42
C PRO A 206 0.78 1.36 -0.06
N THR A 207 0.35 2.56 0.37
CA THR A 207 -0.95 3.12 -0.02
C THR A 207 -0.97 3.66 -1.44
N LEU A 208 0.17 4.17 -1.92
CA LEU A 208 0.28 4.84 -3.22
C LEU A 208 -0.16 3.92 -4.37
N MET A 209 0.39 2.73 -4.45
CA MET A 209 0.07 1.79 -5.55
C MET A 209 -1.37 1.26 -5.45
N SER A 210 -1.88 1.09 -4.23
CA SER A 210 -3.28 0.69 -4.01
C SER A 210 -4.25 1.70 -4.59
N PHE A 211 -3.99 3.00 -4.36
CA PHE A 211 -4.85 4.06 -4.90
C PHE A 211 -4.72 4.19 -6.41
N VAL A 212 -3.52 4.04 -6.97
CA VAL A 212 -3.34 4.00 -8.42
C VAL A 212 -4.16 2.87 -9.03
N ALA A 213 -4.10 1.65 -8.47
CA ALA A 213 -4.85 0.51 -8.96
C ALA A 213 -6.38 0.70 -8.83
N LEU A 214 -6.85 1.30 -7.71
CA LEU A 214 -8.27 1.61 -7.52
C LEU A 214 -8.77 2.69 -8.47
N LEU A 215 -8.00 3.77 -8.64
CA LEU A 215 -8.37 4.87 -9.53
C LEU A 215 -8.36 4.45 -11.00
N THR A 216 -7.50 3.52 -11.39
CA THR A 216 -7.53 2.94 -12.75
C THR A 216 -8.71 2.00 -12.96
N ALA A 217 -9.10 1.20 -11.95
CA ALA A 217 -10.23 0.27 -12.06
C ALA A 217 -11.60 0.98 -12.01
N ALA A 218 -11.73 2.02 -11.19
CA ALA A 218 -12.99 2.70 -10.93
C ALA A 218 -13.77 3.15 -12.17
N PRO A 219 -13.16 3.83 -13.17
CA PRO A 219 -13.90 4.29 -14.35
C PRO A 219 -14.42 3.15 -15.21
N PHE A 220 -13.65 2.07 -15.37
CA PHE A 220 -14.08 0.91 -16.20
C PHE A 220 -15.24 0.16 -15.56
N ILE A 221 -15.17 -0.10 -14.26
CA ILE A 221 -16.23 -0.75 -13.50
C ILE A 221 -17.48 0.14 -13.50
N ASN A 222 -17.31 1.44 -13.28
CA ASN A 222 -18.42 2.39 -13.26
C ASN A 222 -19.10 2.50 -14.63
N TYR A 223 -18.34 2.52 -15.72
CA TYR A 223 -18.88 2.54 -17.08
C TYR A 223 -19.77 1.31 -17.32
N LYS A 224 -19.29 0.11 -17.01
CA LYS A 224 -20.06 -1.12 -17.18
C LYS A 224 -21.31 -1.15 -16.30
N LEU A 225 -21.21 -0.73 -15.04
CA LEU A 225 -22.34 -0.67 -14.12
C LEU A 225 -23.41 0.34 -14.57
N ASN A 226 -22.99 1.48 -15.12
CA ASN A 226 -23.94 2.47 -15.65
C ASN A 226 -24.71 1.99 -16.88
N LEU A 227 -24.19 0.99 -17.62
CA LEU A 227 -24.93 0.35 -18.72
C LEU A 227 -26.02 -0.62 -18.22
N ILE A 228 -25.79 -1.24 -17.06
CA ILE A 228 -26.67 -2.25 -16.47
C ILE A 228 -27.71 -1.60 -15.53
N LEU A 229 -27.32 -0.55 -14.83
CA LEU A 229 -28.13 0.10 -13.81
C LEU A 229 -28.97 1.25 -14.36
N PRO A 230 -30.14 1.55 -13.77
CA PRO A 230 -30.95 2.70 -14.14
C PRO A 230 -30.23 4.01 -13.95
N THR A 231 -30.53 5.00 -14.77
CA THR A 231 -29.90 6.33 -14.83
C THR A 231 -29.88 7.09 -13.50
N SER A 232 -30.81 6.79 -12.58
CA SER A 232 -30.85 7.37 -11.23
C SER A 232 -29.64 7.01 -10.35
N MET A 233 -28.85 6.01 -10.75
CA MET A 233 -27.73 5.47 -9.99
C MET A 233 -26.37 5.71 -10.63
N CYS A 234 -26.29 6.65 -11.55
CA CYS A 234 -25.05 7.04 -12.20
C CYS A 234 -23.93 7.35 -11.18
N ASN A 235 -22.73 6.81 -11.46
CA ASN A 235 -21.51 7.06 -10.68
C ASN A 235 -21.50 6.52 -9.23
N LEU A 236 -22.34 5.53 -8.92
CA LEU A 236 -22.41 4.96 -7.58
C LEU A 236 -21.05 4.35 -7.16
N THR A 237 -20.38 3.64 -8.06
CA THR A 237 -19.07 3.03 -7.80
C THR A 237 -18.00 4.07 -7.51
N ILE A 238 -17.97 5.15 -8.28
CA ILE A 238 -17.01 6.25 -8.06
C ILE A 238 -17.28 6.92 -6.72
N LYS A 239 -18.55 7.16 -6.38
CA LYS A 239 -18.94 7.71 -5.06
C LYS A 239 -18.53 6.79 -3.91
N ALA A 240 -18.74 5.48 -4.05
CA ALA A 240 -18.34 4.50 -3.04
C ALA A 240 -16.82 4.46 -2.83
N ILE A 241 -16.05 4.39 -3.90
CA ILE A 241 -14.59 4.38 -3.85
C ILE A 241 -14.06 5.70 -3.29
N SER A 242 -14.60 6.84 -3.70
CA SER A 242 -14.22 8.15 -3.16
C SER A 242 -14.51 8.26 -1.66
N SER A 243 -15.67 7.80 -1.21
CA SER A 243 -16.04 7.75 0.20
C SER A 243 -15.09 6.85 1.00
N PHE A 244 -14.74 5.68 0.47
CA PHE A 244 -13.73 4.80 1.09
C PHE A 244 -12.38 5.49 1.22
N ILE A 245 -11.89 6.15 0.17
CA ILE A 245 -10.61 6.85 0.18
C ILE A 245 -10.60 7.96 1.23
N ILE A 246 -11.67 8.76 1.34
CA ILE A 246 -11.78 9.83 2.34
C ILE A 246 -11.75 9.25 3.75
N CYS A 247 -12.55 8.21 4.01
CA CYS A 247 -12.60 7.54 5.31
C CYS A 247 -11.25 6.90 5.68
N PHE A 248 -10.61 6.23 4.71
CA PHE A 248 -9.29 5.65 4.88
C PHE A 248 -8.24 6.71 5.23
N PHE A 249 -8.21 7.84 4.51
CA PHE A 249 -7.27 8.93 4.80
C PHE A 249 -7.50 9.54 6.17
N ALA A 250 -8.74 9.71 6.61
CA ALA A 250 -9.05 10.22 7.95
C ALA A 250 -8.49 9.29 9.04
N LEU A 251 -8.75 7.98 8.95
CA LEU A 251 -8.19 6.97 9.86
C LEU A 251 -6.66 6.94 9.81
N TYR A 252 -6.11 7.09 8.62
CA TYR A 252 -4.67 7.06 8.39
C TYR A 252 -3.94 8.26 8.99
N LEU A 253 -4.52 9.45 8.90
CA LEU A 253 -4.00 10.66 9.55
C LEU A 253 -4.03 10.53 11.08
N CYS A 254 -5.11 10.01 11.65
CA CYS A 254 -5.20 9.71 13.08
C CYS A 254 -4.09 8.72 13.51
N TYR A 255 -3.92 7.65 12.74
CA TYR A 255 -2.88 6.65 12.98
C TYR A 255 -1.46 7.24 12.89
N PHE A 256 -1.19 8.03 11.86
CA PHE A 256 0.09 8.74 11.70
C PHE A 256 0.41 9.65 12.89
N TYR A 257 -0.59 10.41 13.36
CA TYR A 257 -0.44 11.28 14.51
C TYR A 257 -0.05 10.49 15.77
N VAL A 258 -0.73 9.38 16.03
CA VAL A 258 -0.43 8.51 17.19
C VAL A 258 1.00 7.96 17.12
N ILE A 259 1.43 7.45 15.96
CA ILE A 259 2.80 6.97 15.78
C ILE A 259 3.83 8.08 15.99
N CYS A 260 3.57 9.27 15.49
CA CYS A 260 4.44 10.41 15.68
C CYS A 260 4.57 10.82 17.15
N MET A 261 3.49 10.76 17.93
CA MET A 261 3.52 10.95 19.39
C MET A 261 4.39 9.89 20.08
N VAL A 262 4.18 8.63 19.74
CA VAL A 262 4.96 7.51 20.29
C VAL A 262 6.45 7.69 19.97
N ASN A 263 6.80 7.97 18.73
CA ASN A 263 8.18 8.20 18.29
C ASN A 263 8.85 9.36 19.06
N THR A 264 8.13 10.48 19.27
CA THR A 264 8.68 11.62 20.02
C THR A 264 8.90 11.29 21.50
N HIS A 265 8.01 10.51 22.11
CA HIS A 265 8.19 10.06 23.49
C HIS A 265 9.42 9.17 23.63
N TYR A 266 9.63 8.23 22.73
CA TYR A 266 10.82 7.36 22.74
C TYR A 266 12.12 8.12 22.54
N ILE A 267 12.17 9.14 21.67
CA ILE A 267 13.35 10.00 21.53
C ILE A 267 13.67 10.70 22.85
N LYS A 268 12.67 11.28 23.52
CA LYS A 268 12.88 11.95 24.82
C LYS A 268 13.45 10.99 25.86
N SER A 269 12.98 9.75 25.89
CA SER A 269 13.45 8.72 26.83
C SER A 269 14.87 8.25 26.51
N SER A 270 15.24 8.13 25.23
CA SER A 270 16.55 7.62 24.80
C SER A 270 17.67 8.67 24.84
N THR A 271 17.33 9.95 24.97
CA THR A 271 18.28 11.09 25.04
C THR A 271 18.40 11.69 26.45
N LYS A 272 17.71 11.12 27.45
CA LYS A 272 17.99 11.31 28.86
C LYS A 272 19.07 10.35 29.29
#